data_e1ddd82b7f863e1bd592af6db55858d0
#
_entry.id   e1ddd82b7f863e1bd592af6db55858d0
#
_cell.length_a   1.000
_cell.length_b   1.000
_cell.length_c   1.000
_cell.angle_alpha   90.00
_cell.angle_beta   90.00
_cell.angle_gamma   90.00
#
_symmetry.space_group_name_H-M   'P 1'
#
loop_
_entity.id
_entity.type
_entity.pdbx_description
1 polymer ?
#
loop_
_entity_poly.entity_id
_entity_poly.type
_entity_poly.pdbx_seq_one_letter_code
_entity_poly.pdbx_strand_id
1 'polypeptide(L)'
;MGKDPSTTGMLHCFEQAYAMWDDALNDEYQTLRGLLTPQGATSLQIAQRAWIAYRDAEFVAIDTIYGSLEGTMWLLAGMSAKVEFIRNRVRELQLYSSSLLEGR
;
A
#
# COMPACT_ATOMS: atom_id res chain seq x y z
N MET A 1 7.46 -17.25 -28.60
CA MET A 1 6.59 -17.76 -27.55
C MET A 1 5.90 -16.63 -26.81
N GLY A 2 4.63 -16.76 -26.58
CA GLY A 2 3.89 -15.78 -25.80
C GLY A 2 4.23 -15.83 -24.31
N LYS A 3 3.61 -14.95 -23.56
CA LYS A 3 3.73 -14.93 -22.10
C LYS A 3 3.10 -16.19 -21.51
N ASP A 4 3.64 -16.63 -20.39
CA ASP A 4 3.03 -17.68 -19.60
C ASP A 4 1.65 -17.20 -19.12
N PRO A 5 0.55 -17.88 -19.50
CA PRO A 5 -0.80 -17.49 -19.05
C PRO A 5 -0.93 -17.42 -17.53
N SER A 6 -0.26 -18.32 -16.80
CA SER A 6 -0.27 -18.31 -15.33
C SER A 6 0.35 -17.03 -14.79
N THR A 7 1.46 -16.59 -15.37
CA THR A 7 2.12 -15.34 -14.97
C THR A 7 1.23 -14.15 -15.24
N THR A 8 0.61 -14.09 -16.40
CA THR A 8 -0.32 -13.00 -16.76
C THR A 8 -1.49 -12.95 -15.78
N GLY A 9 -2.05 -14.11 -15.44
CA GLY A 9 -3.13 -14.21 -14.47
C GLY A 9 -2.71 -13.74 -13.08
N MET A 10 -1.52 -14.12 -12.64
CA MET A 10 -0.98 -13.70 -11.34
C MET A 10 -0.73 -12.19 -11.29
N LEU A 11 -0.17 -11.61 -12.35
CA LEU A 11 0.03 -10.17 -12.42
C LEU A 11 -1.30 -9.43 -12.34
N HIS A 12 -2.31 -9.92 -13.02
CA HIS A 12 -3.64 -9.33 -12.97
C HIS A 12 -4.22 -9.39 -11.54
N CYS A 13 -4.05 -10.52 -10.84
CA CYS A 13 -4.48 -10.65 -9.46
C CYS A 13 -3.78 -9.65 -8.54
N PHE A 14 -2.47 -9.43 -8.71
CA PHE A 14 -1.74 -8.45 -7.93
C PHE A 14 -2.20 -7.03 -8.22
N GLU A 15 -2.48 -6.71 -9.48
CA GLU A 15 -3.01 -5.40 -9.87
C GLU A 15 -4.37 -5.14 -9.21
N GLN A 16 -5.24 -6.15 -9.21
CA GLN A 16 -6.54 -6.06 -8.53
C GLN A 16 -6.37 -5.91 -7.02
N ALA A 17 -5.48 -6.68 -6.42
CA ALA A 17 -5.21 -6.60 -4.98
C ALA A 17 -4.66 -5.22 -4.62
N TYR A 18 -3.75 -4.68 -5.43
CA TYR A 18 -3.22 -3.33 -5.22
C TYR A 18 -4.35 -2.30 -5.25
N ALA A 19 -5.22 -2.35 -6.26
CA ALA A 19 -6.33 -1.41 -6.38
C ALA A 19 -7.27 -1.50 -5.18
N MET A 20 -7.57 -2.71 -4.72
CA MET A 20 -8.41 -2.92 -3.53
C MET A 20 -7.78 -2.32 -2.28
N TRP A 21 -6.48 -2.54 -2.07
CA TRP A 21 -5.79 -2.00 -0.90
C TRP A 21 -5.61 -0.49 -0.98
N ASP A 22 -5.44 0.07 -2.18
CA ASP A 22 -5.37 1.51 -2.38
C ASP A 22 -6.72 2.17 -2.05
N ASP A 23 -7.83 1.56 -2.48
CA ASP A 23 -9.17 2.03 -2.10
C ASP A 23 -9.38 1.94 -0.59
N ALA A 24 -8.98 0.82 0.01
CA ALA A 24 -9.07 0.64 1.46
C ALA A 24 -8.24 1.68 2.21
N LEU A 25 -7.06 2.02 1.68
CA LEU A 25 -6.20 3.06 2.25
C LEU A 25 -6.91 4.41 2.29
N ASN A 26 -7.53 4.79 1.18
CA ASN A 26 -8.26 6.05 1.10
C ASN A 26 -9.45 6.08 2.06
N ASP A 27 -10.18 4.99 2.16
CA ASP A 27 -11.33 4.86 3.07
C ASP A 27 -10.88 4.97 4.54
N GLU A 28 -9.81 4.26 4.91
CA GLU A 28 -9.28 4.30 6.27
C GLU A 28 -8.73 5.68 6.62
N TYR A 29 -8.08 6.34 5.67
CA TYR A 29 -7.57 7.69 5.87
C TYR A 29 -8.72 8.65 6.16
N GLN A 30 -9.81 8.59 5.39
CA GLN A 30 -10.96 9.47 5.59
C GLN A 30 -11.67 9.15 6.90
N THR A 31 -11.81 7.88 7.25
CA THR A 31 -12.41 7.46 8.51
C THR A 31 -11.61 8.00 9.70
N LEU A 32 -10.30 7.79 9.68
CA LEU A 32 -9.42 8.26 10.77
C LEU A 32 -9.45 9.78 10.86
N ARG A 33 -9.39 10.46 9.73
CA ARG A 33 -9.42 11.92 9.69
C ARG A 33 -10.69 12.46 10.36
N GLY A 34 -11.83 11.82 10.14
CA GLY A 34 -13.11 12.20 10.74
C GLY A 34 -13.16 12.00 12.24
N LEU A 35 -12.32 11.14 12.81
CA LEU A 35 -12.24 10.88 14.24
C LEU A 35 -11.30 11.83 14.97
N LEU A 36 -10.49 12.58 14.25
CA LEU A 36 -9.44 13.42 14.83
C LEU A 36 -9.90 14.86 15.04
N THR A 37 -9.24 15.52 16.00
CA THR A 37 -9.35 16.98 16.12
C THR A 37 -8.76 17.65 14.89
N PRO A 38 -9.06 18.94 14.62
CA PRO A 38 -8.43 19.64 13.50
C PRO A 38 -6.91 19.57 13.51
N GLN A 39 -6.30 19.69 14.69
CA GLN A 39 -4.85 19.56 14.84
C GLN A 39 -4.36 18.15 14.49
N GLY A 40 -5.08 17.14 14.97
CA GLY A 40 -4.77 15.75 14.66
C GLY A 40 -4.92 15.44 13.15
N ALA A 41 -5.96 15.97 12.53
CA ALA A 41 -6.16 15.81 11.09
C ALA A 41 -5.03 16.44 10.29
N THR A 42 -4.53 17.60 10.70
CA THR A 42 -3.38 18.25 10.07
C THR A 42 -2.12 17.40 10.22
N SER A 43 -1.87 16.87 11.42
CA SER A 43 -0.72 15.98 11.67
C SER A 43 -0.80 14.72 10.83
N LEU A 44 -1.98 14.12 10.72
CA LEU A 44 -2.20 12.95 9.88
C LEU A 44 -1.93 13.26 8.40
N GLN A 45 -2.39 14.41 7.93
CA GLN A 45 -2.17 14.82 6.55
C GLN A 45 -0.67 14.94 6.23
N ILE A 46 0.09 15.54 7.14
CA ILE A 46 1.54 15.68 6.97
C ILE A 46 2.20 14.29 6.92
N ALA A 47 1.82 13.41 7.85
CA ALA A 47 2.35 12.05 7.89
C ALA A 47 2.00 11.27 6.61
N GLN A 48 0.77 11.40 6.13
CA GLN A 48 0.34 10.68 4.94
C GLN A 48 1.05 11.18 3.69
N ARG A 49 1.30 12.47 3.57
CA ARG A 49 2.10 13.02 2.47
C ARG A 49 3.53 12.49 2.49
N ALA A 50 4.14 12.43 3.66
CA ALA A 50 5.48 11.86 3.81
C ALA A 50 5.49 10.37 3.46
N TRP A 51 4.44 9.64 3.86
CA TRP A 51 4.30 8.23 3.53
C TRP A 51 4.16 8.02 2.01
N ILE A 52 3.38 8.85 1.33
CA ILE A 52 3.23 8.78 -0.14
C ILE A 52 4.58 8.98 -0.83
N ALA A 53 5.37 9.96 -0.39
CA ALA A 53 6.70 10.19 -0.93
C ALA A 53 7.62 8.98 -0.69
N TYR A 54 7.56 8.39 0.49
CA TYR A 54 8.30 7.19 0.81
C TYR A 54 7.84 6.01 -0.06
N ARG A 55 6.52 5.83 -0.21
CA ARG A 55 5.96 4.79 -1.09
C ARG A 55 6.52 4.89 -2.51
N ASP A 56 6.50 6.10 -3.06
CA ASP A 56 6.96 6.31 -4.44
C ASP A 56 8.45 5.96 -4.58
N ALA A 57 9.27 6.36 -3.62
CA ALA A 57 10.69 6.04 -3.61
C ALA A 57 10.92 4.53 -3.41
N GLU A 58 10.17 3.92 -2.51
CA GLU A 58 10.29 2.48 -2.22
C GLU A 58 9.87 1.65 -3.44
N PHE A 59 8.85 2.07 -4.16
CA PHE A 59 8.41 1.35 -5.37
C PHE A 59 9.46 1.39 -6.47
N VAL A 60 10.18 2.50 -6.60
CA VAL A 60 11.34 2.57 -7.51
C VAL A 60 12.43 1.58 -7.06
N ALA A 61 12.71 1.53 -5.75
CA ALA A 61 13.69 0.59 -5.19
C ALA A 61 13.27 -0.87 -5.43
N ILE A 62 12.00 -1.20 -5.20
CA ILE A 62 11.47 -2.54 -5.45
C ILE A 62 11.65 -2.93 -6.92
N ASP A 63 11.28 -2.04 -7.84
CA ASP A 63 11.43 -2.30 -9.28
C ASP A 63 12.90 -2.50 -9.65
N THR A 64 13.81 -1.72 -9.09
CA THR A 64 15.23 -1.81 -9.37
C THR A 64 15.82 -3.10 -8.81
N ILE A 65 15.49 -3.43 -7.56
CA ILE A 65 16.03 -4.61 -6.87
C ILE A 65 15.55 -5.88 -7.56
N TYR A 66 14.24 -6.05 -7.72
CA TYR A 66 13.70 -7.27 -8.30
C TYR A 66 13.88 -7.31 -9.81
N GLY A 67 13.93 -6.14 -10.47
CA GLY A 67 14.21 -6.05 -11.91
C GLY A 67 15.63 -6.42 -12.28
N SER A 68 16.58 -6.41 -11.33
CA SER A 68 17.95 -6.87 -11.57
C SER A 68 18.08 -8.39 -11.57
N LEU A 69 17.05 -9.11 -11.14
CA LEU A 69 17.01 -10.56 -11.03
C LEU A 69 16.29 -11.15 -12.23
N GLU A 70 16.80 -12.29 -12.70
CA GLU A 70 16.19 -12.98 -13.85
C GLU A 70 15.10 -13.94 -13.36
N GLY A 71 14.03 -13.99 -14.12
CA GLY A 71 12.96 -14.94 -13.90
C GLY A 71 11.67 -14.29 -13.46
N THR A 72 10.59 -14.90 -13.88
CA THR A 72 9.21 -14.47 -13.61
C THR A 72 8.89 -14.38 -12.13
N MET A 73 9.47 -15.30 -11.34
CA MET A 73 9.26 -15.34 -9.90
C MET A 73 9.60 -14.01 -9.23
N TRP A 74 10.66 -13.34 -9.68
CA TRP A 74 11.09 -12.08 -9.07
C TRP A 74 10.18 -10.92 -9.46
N LEU A 75 9.61 -10.95 -10.65
CA LEU A 75 8.58 -9.99 -11.05
C LEU A 75 7.37 -10.09 -10.12
N LEU A 76 6.91 -11.31 -9.85
CA LEU A 76 5.80 -11.55 -8.94
C LEU A 76 6.14 -11.17 -7.51
N ALA A 77 7.37 -11.44 -7.07
CA ALA A 77 7.84 -11.05 -5.74
C ALA A 77 7.82 -9.53 -5.58
N GLY A 78 8.22 -8.78 -6.60
CA GLY A 78 8.16 -7.31 -6.59
C GLY A 78 6.75 -6.79 -6.47
N MET A 79 5.81 -7.37 -7.22
CA MET A 79 4.39 -7.00 -7.15
C MET A 79 3.82 -7.30 -5.77
N SER A 80 4.16 -8.46 -5.21
CA SER A 80 3.74 -8.84 -3.86
C SER A 80 4.26 -7.85 -2.81
N ALA A 81 5.52 -7.42 -2.94
CA ALA A 81 6.11 -6.44 -2.03
C ALA A 81 5.36 -5.11 -2.06
N LYS A 82 4.96 -4.66 -3.24
CA LYS A 82 4.18 -3.42 -3.39
C LYS A 82 2.80 -3.53 -2.73
N VAL A 83 2.11 -4.64 -2.94
CA VAL A 83 0.80 -4.89 -2.33
C VAL A 83 0.94 -4.89 -0.81
N GLU A 84 1.93 -5.58 -0.29
CA GLU A 84 2.17 -5.67 1.15
C GLU A 84 2.50 -4.29 1.75
N PHE A 85 3.21 -3.46 1.01
CA PHE A 85 3.54 -2.10 1.43
C PHE A 85 2.27 -1.27 1.70
N ILE A 86 1.31 -1.30 0.78
CA ILE A 86 0.03 -0.60 0.92
C ILE A 86 -0.78 -1.19 2.07
N ARG A 87 -0.88 -2.51 2.12
CA ARG A 87 -1.63 -3.23 3.15
C ARG A 87 -1.14 -2.89 4.55
N ASN A 88 0.17 -2.78 4.73
CA ASN A 88 0.75 -2.42 6.02
C ASN A 88 0.29 -1.03 6.47
N ARG A 89 0.20 -0.06 5.56
CA ARG A 89 -0.28 1.28 5.90
C ARG A 89 -1.76 1.26 6.28
N VAL A 90 -2.58 0.51 5.57
CA VAL A 90 -4.00 0.34 5.92
C VAL A 90 -4.13 -0.16 7.35
N ARG A 91 -3.34 -1.17 7.72
CA ARG A 91 -3.34 -1.74 9.07
C ARG A 91 -2.92 -0.72 10.12
N GLU A 92 -1.93 0.11 9.84
CA GLU A 92 -1.52 1.18 10.74
C GLU A 92 -2.65 2.16 10.99
N LEU A 93 -3.32 2.61 9.92
CA LEU A 93 -4.44 3.54 10.05
C LEU A 93 -5.62 2.92 10.81
N GLN A 94 -5.91 1.65 10.57
CA GLN A 94 -6.93 0.90 11.31
C GLN A 94 -6.60 0.84 12.80
N LEU A 95 -5.35 0.61 13.15
CA LEU A 95 -4.90 0.58 14.53
C LEU A 95 -5.14 1.93 15.21
N TYR A 96 -4.83 3.02 14.54
CA TYR A 96 -5.05 4.36 15.09
C TYR A 96 -6.54 4.63 15.31
N SER A 97 -7.39 4.26 14.34
CA SER A 97 -8.84 4.42 14.48
C SER A 97 -9.38 3.60 15.64
N SER A 98 -8.97 2.34 15.75
CA SER A 98 -9.39 1.45 16.84
C SER A 98 -8.95 2.01 18.20
N SER A 99 -7.73 2.50 18.28
CA SER A 99 -7.20 3.09 19.53
C SER A 99 -8.01 4.30 19.98
N LEU A 100 -8.39 5.16 19.02
CA LEU A 100 -9.21 6.34 19.31
C LEU A 100 -10.60 5.94 19.82
N LEU A 101 -11.20 4.96 19.18
CA LEU A 101 -12.54 4.50 19.58
C LEU A 101 -12.54 3.82 20.94
N GLU A 102 -11.48 3.07 21.28
CA GLU A 102 -11.34 2.45 22.59
C GLU A 102 -11.04 3.47 23.67
N GLY A 103 -10.28 4.50 23.35
CA GLY A 103 -9.88 5.52 24.31
C GLY A 103 -10.96 6.54 24.67
N ARG A 104 -12.08 6.47 23.96
CA ARG A 104 -13.24 7.35 24.22
C ARG A 104 -14.29 6.65 25.07
#